data_44e29c4afa8791279771b59ab44c1658
#
_entry.id   44e29c4afa8791279771b59ab44c1658
#
_cell.length_a   1.000
_cell.length_b   1.000
_cell.length_c   1.000
_cell.angle_alpha   90.00
_cell.angle_beta   90.00
_cell.angle_gamma   90.00
#
_symmetry.space_group_name_H-M   'P 1'
#
loop_
_entity.id
_entity.type
_entity.pdbx_description
1 polymer ?
#
loop_
_entity_poly.entity_id
_entity_poly.type
_entity_poly.pdbx_seq_one_letter_code
_entity_poly.pdbx_strand_id
1 'polypeptide(L)'
;MKRIHKKNKPQIFSTMQAKTTVFLILLMSGLFSSPLFSQQTWSLQDCIDHALTHNIELRLQRFNEEDAAYSLEQSYANFFPTLDANMSHGYSFGRSVDPFTNEFSTERIMRQNARASSSVVLFAGFQNVNYLRYNILRNTAFRFDTEKLQNEIILTIGAAYMQVLYSEDFVETAEQQLEVISQQLERTRALFEGGTLPRGSVLEIEARLAEEELNLITARNNLRMAYIELIQLLDLDPAEEFNIERPVTQVDEEFVILDAESVFEKALNVQPAIMSANSRIMMAEKQIELDRGRRSPVLSLNADLGTGYSQAAMQFAGREGLGPVQIGYLEDNTPVFTDGFNNIMEIKPYRDQIRDNFYQYVGLSLRIPIVNRWEVRTRIQHSKVDLLRARDQYELTRNNLNKAIQQAHADALAAYQKYEATIKSLDAFNESFHYTRQRFDLGMVSSVEFNESQTRLARAEREALQAKYDYIFKVKIMEFYMGEGFRL
;
A
#
# COMPACT_ATOMS: atom_id res chain seq x y z
N MET A 1 79.62 30.59 -50.80
CA MET A 1 79.04 29.41 -51.44
C MET A 1 78.01 28.75 -50.52
N LYS A 2 76.86 28.52 -51.04
CA LYS A 2 75.69 27.78 -50.58
C LYS A 2 74.56 28.55 -49.99
N ARG A 3 73.52 28.44 -50.73
CA ARG A 3 72.18 29.03 -50.73
C ARG A 3 71.35 28.73 -49.45
N ILE A 4 70.62 29.80 -49.00
CA ILE A 4 69.58 29.82 -48.08
C ILE A 4 68.28 29.32 -48.70
N HIS A 5 67.60 28.38 -48.05
CA HIS A 5 66.20 28.04 -48.39
C HIS A 5 65.26 28.58 -47.34
N LYS A 6 64.47 29.59 -47.73
CA LYS A 6 63.27 30.05 -47.05
C LYS A 6 62.22 28.91 -47.05
N LYS A 7 61.70 28.50 -45.89
CA LYS A 7 60.48 27.72 -45.78
C LYS A 7 59.38 28.51 -45.15
N ASN A 8 58.31 28.63 -45.92
CA ASN A 8 57.05 29.28 -45.58
C ASN A 8 56.39 28.63 -44.33
N LYS A 9 56.03 29.49 -43.38
CA LYS A 9 54.92 29.19 -42.47
C LYS A 9 53.69 29.91 -43.04
N PRO A 10 52.62 29.12 -43.26
CA PRO A 10 51.32 29.75 -43.12
C PRO A 10 50.21 28.78 -42.65
N GLN A 11 49.10 29.33 -42.21
CA GLN A 11 47.75 28.77 -42.28
C GLN A 11 47.27 27.82 -41.20
N ILE A 12 47.93 27.63 -40.03
CA ILE A 12 47.31 26.84 -38.93
C ILE A 12 46.48 27.72 -38.00
N PHE A 13 46.69 29.05 -37.94
CA PHE A 13 45.98 29.95 -37.01
C PHE A 13 44.56 30.34 -37.43
N SER A 14 44.20 30.32 -38.71
CA SER A 14 42.87 30.73 -39.16
C SER A 14 41.78 29.67 -39.01
N THR A 15 42.19 28.38 -39.09
CA THR A 15 41.25 27.23 -38.96
C THR A 15 40.94 26.88 -37.51
N MET A 16 41.78 27.30 -36.56
CA MET A 16 41.54 27.11 -35.13
C MET A 16 40.57 28.14 -34.56
N GLN A 17 40.62 29.37 -35.02
CA GLN A 17 39.64 30.43 -34.59
C GLN A 17 38.24 30.15 -35.17
N ALA A 18 38.10 29.67 -36.39
CA ALA A 18 36.79 29.32 -36.95
C ALA A 18 36.13 28.10 -36.23
N LYS A 19 36.91 27.11 -35.80
CA LYS A 19 36.39 25.98 -35.05
C LYS A 19 36.00 26.33 -33.59
N THR A 20 36.73 27.27 -32.95
CA THR A 20 36.38 27.74 -31.60
C THR A 20 35.13 28.62 -31.60
N THR A 21 34.94 29.46 -32.65
CA THR A 21 33.74 30.29 -32.79
C THR A 21 32.49 29.45 -33.09
N VAL A 22 32.57 28.43 -33.91
CA VAL A 22 31.46 27.48 -34.19
C VAL A 22 31.14 26.66 -32.95
N PHE A 23 32.14 26.23 -32.16
CA PHE A 23 31.92 25.49 -30.92
C PHE A 23 31.31 26.39 -29.84
N LEU A 24 31.64 27.68 -29.74
CA LEU A 24 31.03 28.63 -28.81
C LEU A 24 29.58 28.97 -29.19
N ILE A 25 29.27 29.07 -30.50
CA ILE A 25 27.89 29.27 -30.99
C ILE A 25 27.02 28.04 -30.75
N LEU A 26 27.56 26.83 -30.90
CA LEU A 26 26.86 25.57 -30.55
C LEU A 26 26.67 25.39 -29.04
N LEU A 27 27.59 25.89 -28.20
CA LEU A 27 27.44 25.89 -26.75
C LEU A 27 26.42 26.94 -26.27
N MET A 28 26.34 28.10 -26.94
CA MET A 28 25.33 29.13 -26.62
C MET A 28 23.92 28.77 -27.11
N SER A 29 23.76 28.01 -28.19
CA SER A 29 22.44 27.53 -28.63
C SER A 29 21.90 26.41 -27.73
N GLY A 30 22.76 25.66 -27.01
CA GLY A 30 22.37 24.68 -26.01
C GLY A 30 21.89 25.26 -24.67
N LEU A 31 22.21 26.54 -24.38
CA LEU A 31 21.82 27.23 -23.13
C LEU A 31 20.47 27.97 -23.23
N PHE A 32 19.85 28.01 -24.42
CA PHE A 32 18.51 28.57 -24.61
C PHE A 32 17.41 27.56 -24.89
N SER A 33 17.66 26.27 -24.71
CA SER A 33 16.59 25.32 -24.51
C SER A 33 16.10 25.43 -23.04
N SER A 34 15.45 26.54 -22.74
CA SER A 34 14.50 26.57 -21.63
C SER A 34 13.55 25.41 -21.89
N PRO A 35 13.39 24.44 -20.98
CA PRO A 35 12.26 23.56 -21.09
C PRO A 35 11.04 24.50 -21.14
N LEU A 36 10.32 24.51 -22.22
CA LEU A 36 8.93 24.91 -22.22
C LEU A 36 8.30 23.96 -21.20
N PHE A 37 8.13 24.42 -19.96
CA PHE A 37 7.19 23.83 -19.04
C PHE A 37 5.82 24.02 -19.72
N SER A 38 5.46 23.07 -20.59
CA SER A 38 4.08 22.85 -20.94
C SER A 38 3.40 22.64 -19.59
N GLN A 39 2.49 23.53 -19.22
CA GLN A 39 1.60 23.28 -18.08
C GLN A 39 0.96 21.93 -18.35
N GLN A 40 1.41 20.93 -17.64
CA GLN A 40 0.94 19.57 -17.82
C GLN A 40 -0.46 19.54 -17.21
N THR A 41 -1.48 19.61 -18.08
CA THR A 41 -2.86 19.38 -17.65
C THR A 41 -3.04 17.90 -17.36
N TRP A 42 -3.59 17.60 -16.20
CA TRP A 42 -3.79 16.24 -15.73
C TRP A 42 -5.17 15.73 -16.13
N SER A 43 -5.20 14.64 -16.89
CA SER A 43 -6.44 13.91 -17.13
C SER A 43 -6.88 13.18 -15.84
N LEU A 44 -8.14 12.75 -15.78
CA LEU A 44 -8.60 11.90 -14.68
C LEU A 44 -7.75 10.63 -14.54
N GLN A 45 -7.36 10.03 -15.67
CA GLN A 45 -6.53 8.82 -15.66
C GLN A 45 -5.13 9.09 -15.09
N ASP A 46 -4.51 10.24 -15.43
CA ASP A 46 -3.21 10.63 -14.87
C ASP A 46 -3.31 10.82 -13.35
N CYS A 47 -4.39 11.42 -12.85
CA CYS A 47 -4.65 11.56 -11.42
C CYS A 47 -4.80 10.20 -10.73
N ILE A 48 -5.55 9.28 -11.32
CA ILE A 48 -5.73 7.92 -10.79
C ILE A 48 -4.39 7.18 -10.76
N ASP A 49 -3.64 7.16 -11.86
CA ASP A 49 -2.37 6.44 -11.97
C ASP A 49 -1.32 6.99 -11.01
N HIS A 50 -1.29 8.31 -10.83
CA HIS A 50 -0.42 8.96 -9.85
C HIS A 50 -0.77 8.53 -8.42
N ALA A 51 -2.04 8.62 -8.05
CA ALA A 51 -2.49 8.23 -6.72
C ALA A 51 -2.25 6.74 -6.43
N LEU A 52 -2.55 5.85 -7.37
CA LEU A 52 -2.28 4.42 -7.21
C LEU A 52 -0.78 4.11 -7.04
N THR A 53 0.10 5.04 -7.45
CA THR A 53 1.55 4.88 -7.31
C THR A 53 2.08 5.52 -6.02
N HIS A 54 1.57 6.69 -5.62
CA HIS A 54 2.15 7.54 -4.58
C HIS A 54 1.34 7.57 -3.28
N ASN A 55 0.06 7.20 -3.31
CA ASN A 55 -0.80 7.28 -2.13
C ASN A 55 -0.24 6.48 -0.95
N ILE A 56 -0.12 7.15 0.21
CA ILE A 56 0.49 6.60 1.42
C ILE A 56 -0.34 5.45 2.01
N GLU A 57 -1.67 5.56 1.99
CA GLU A 57 -2.56 4.52 2.54
C GLU A 57 -2.45 3.22 1.72
N LEU A 58 -2.43 3.34 0.39
CA LEU A 58 -2.22 2.20 -0.50
C LEU A 58 -0.83 1.58 -0.30
N ARG A 59 0.20 2.39 -0.07
CA ARG A 59 1.54 1.91 0.22
C ARG A 59 1.60 1.14 1.55
N LEU A 60 0.92 1.59 2.59
CA LEU A 60 0.78 0.86 3.85
C LEU A 60 0.07 -0.47 3.66
N GLN A 61 -0.98 -0.50 2.84
CA GLN A 61 -1.69 -1.75 2.54
C GLN A 61 -0.82 -2.72 1.72
N ARG A 62 0.01 -2.23 0.79
CA ARG A 62 1.00 -3.07 0.08
C ARG A 62 2.04 -3.68 1.02
N PHE A 63 2.45 -2.99 2.08
CA PHE A 63 3.31 -3.60 3.10
C PHE A 63 2.62 -4.74 3.85
N ASN A 64 1.31 -4.65 4.11
CA ASN A 64 0.56 -5.78 4.68
C ASN A 64 0.51 -6.98 3.71
N GLU A 65 0.37 -6.73 2.42
CA GLU A 65 0.43 -7.77 1.38
C GLU A 65 1.82 -8.40 1.29
N GLU A 66 2.87 -7.60 1.35
CA GLU A 66 4.28 -8.06 1.37
C GLU A 66 4.57 -8.92 2.62
N ASP A 67 4.08 -8.53 3.82
CA ASP A 67 4.18 -9.34 5.04
C ASP A 67 3.48 -10.70 4.87
N ALA A 68 2.32 -10.71 4.22
CA ALA A 68 1.64 -11.95 3.91
C ALA A 68 2.43 -12.82 2.91
N ALA A 69 3.12 -12.20 1.93
CA ALA A 69 3.99 -12.90 0.99
C ALA A 69 5.22 -13.51 1.69
N TYR A 70 5.87 -12.80 2.61
CA TYR A 70 6.96 -13.36 3.42
C TYR A 70 6.48 -14.52 4.32
N SER A 71 5.28 -14.43 4.86
CA SER A 71 4.68 -15.53 5.63
C SER A 71 4.42 -16.76 4.76
N LEU A 72 4.07 -16.55 3.50
CA LEU A 72 3.93 -17.62 2.50
C LEU A 72 5.30 -18.24 2.17
N GLU A 73 6.33 -17.42 1.93
CA GLU A 73 7.69 -17.88 1.68
C GLU A 73 8.23 -18.71 2.86
N GLN A 74 8.04 -18.23 4.09
CA GLN A 74 8.39 -18.97 5.31
C GLN A 74 7.66 -20.32 5.39
N SER A 75 6.42 -20.40 4.94
CA SER A 75 5.66 -21.65 4.95
C SER A 75 6.20 -22.69 3.96
N TYR A 76 6.81 -22.28 2.86
CA TYR A 76 7.59 -23.15 1.97
C TYR A 76 8.90 -23.59 2.64
N ALA A 77 9.59 -22.67 3.31
CA ALA A 77 10.84 -22.96 3.99
C ALA A 77 10.68 -23.97 5.14
N ASN A 78 9.49 -24.10 5.75
CA ASN A 78 9.21 -25.06 6.81
C ASN A 78 9.31 -26.55 6.37
N PHE A 79 9.43 -26.82 5.07
CA PHE A 79 9.72 -28.16 4.55
C PHE A 79 11.21 -28.48 4.47
N PHE A 80 12.09 -27.50 4.64
CA PHE A 80 13.53 -27.69 4.61
C PHE A 80 14.09 -27.95 6.02
N PRO A 81 15.24 -28.64 6.13
CA PRO A 81 15.92 -28.81 7.40
C PRO A 81 16.45 -27.48 7.94
N THR A 82 16.40 -27.31 9.26
CA THR A 82 17.17 -26.29 9.96
C THR A 82 18.64 -26.71 10.09
N LEU A 83 19.55 -25.76 10.22
CA LEU A 83 20.94 -25.99 10.56
C LEU A 83 21.37 -24.93 11.57
N ASP A 84 21.68 -25.38 12.78
CA ASP A 84 22.10 -24.52 13.87
C ASP A 84 23.50 -24.92 14.32
N ALA A 85 24.36 -23.95 14.60
CA ALA A 85 25.68 -24.17 15.19
C ALA A 85 25.77 -23.46 16.55
N ASN A 86 26.24 -24.18 17.57
CA ASN A 86 26.46 -23.63 18.89
C ASN A 86 27.90 -23.93 19.36
N MET A 87 28.57 -22.93 19.88
CA MET A 87 29.86 -23.06 20.52
C MET A 87 29.77 -22.46 21.93
N SER A 88 30.30 -23.20 22.93
CA SER A 88 30.36 -22.73 24.29
C SER A 88 31.75 -22.87 24.85
N HIS A 89 32.18 -21.87 25.66
CA HIS A 89 33.39 -21.85 26.42
C HIS A 89 33.07 -21.42 27.86
N GLY A 90 33.53 -22.18 28.85
CA GLY A 90 33.22 -21.83 30.22
C GLY A 90 34.08 -22.56 31.23
N TYR A 91 33.97 -22.12 32.47
CA TYR A 91 34.61 -22.75 33.63
C TYR A 91 33.54 -23.28 34.57
N SER A 92 33.71 -24.55 35.01
CA SER A 92 32.91 -25.14 36.07
C SER A 92 33.67 -25.05 37.37
N PHE A 93 32.98 -24.67 38.45
CA PHE A 93 33.51 -24.60 39.80
C PHE A 93 32.70 -25.55 40.71
N GLY A 94 33.37 -26.25 41.62
CA GLY A 94 32.74 -27.17 42.53
C GLY A 94 32.67 -28.62 41.98
N ARG A 95 32.15 -29.54 42.80
CA ARG A 95 32.08 -30.94 42.43
C ARG A 95 31.10 -31.19 41.31
N SER A 96 31.60 -31.60 40.17
CA SER A 96 30.78 -31.94 38.99
C SER A 96 31.34 -33.16 38.28
N VAL A 97 30.46 -33.87 37.53
CA VAL A 97 30.89 -34.93 36.61
C VAL A 97 31.34 -34.27 35.31
N ASP A 98 32.52 -34.62 34.84
CA ASP A 98 32.97 -34.18 33.53
C ASP A 98 32.32 -35.03 32.42
N PRO A 99 31.63 -34.43 31.44
CA PRO A 99 30.87 -35.17 30.42
C PRO A 99 31.74 -35.94 29.41
N PHE A 100 33.07 -35.64 29.35
CA PHE A 100 34.00 -36.27 28.42
C PHE A 100 34.80 -37.40 29.08
N THR A 101 35.09 -37.28 30.38
CA THR A 101 35.81 -38.29 31.15
C THR A 101 34.87 -39.19 31.96
N ASN A 102 33.68 -38.71 32.24
CA ASN A 102 32.69 -39.32 33.14
C ASN A 102 33.17 -39.50 34.58
N GLU A 103 34.15 -38.65 35.01
CA GLU A 103 34.73 -38.69 36.35
C GLU A 103 34.28 -37.48 37.19
N PHE A 104 34.26 -37.61 38.51
CA PHE A 104 33.99 -36.51 39.42
C PHE A 104 35.25 -35.64 39.58
N SER A 105 35.08 -34.35 39.35
CA SER A 105 36.09 -33.34 39.66
C SER A 105 35.55 -32.30 40.59
N THR A 106 36.38 -31.85 41.53
CA THR A 106 36.09 -30.74 42.46
C THR A 106 36.88 -29.50 42.15
N GLU A 107 37.74 -29.52 41.12
CA GLU A 107 38.56 -28.41 40.68
C GLU A 107 37.84 -27.54 39.65
N ARG A 108 38.41 -26.33 39.44
CA ARG A 108 37.96 -25.49 38.32
C ARG A 108 38.34 -26.15 37.00
N ILE A 109 37.35 -26.52 36.21
CA ILE A 109 37.56 -27.15 34.90
C ILE A 109 37.13 -26.18 33.80
N MET A 110 38.04 -25.91 32.87
CA MET A 110 37.70 -25.26 31.61
C MET A 110 37.08 -26.28 30.65
N ARG A 111 35.93 -25.93 30.06
CA ARG A 111 35.24 -26.72 29.07
C ARG A 111 34.92 -25.91 27.82
N GLN A 112 35.05 -26.57 26.68
CA GLN A 112 34.60 -26.05 25.39
C GLN A 112 33.77 -27.12 24.71
N ASN A 113 32.68 -26.67 24.08
CA ASN A 113 31.81 -27.55 23.30
C ASN A 113 31.42 -26.86 21.99
N ALA A 114 31.54 -27.58 20.89
CA ALA A 114 31.05 -27.15 19.58
C ALA A 114 30.09 -28.21 19.06
N ARG A 115 28.91 -27.76 18.66
CA ARG A 115 27.84 -28.63 18.14
C ARG A 115 27.19 -27.97 16.93
N ALA A 116 26.94 -28.77 15.87
CA ALA A 116 26.04 -28.42 14.79
C ALA A 116 24.89 -29.42 14.77
N SER A 117 23.66 -28.92 14.73
CA SER A 117 22.45 -29.73 14.71
C SER A 117 21.55 -29.34 13.55
N SER A 118 20.93 -30.35 12.94
CA SER A 118 19.97 -30.18 11.85
C SER A 118 18.73 -30.99 12.16
N SER A 119 17.55 -30.44 11.86
CA SER A 119 16.27 -31.11 12.08
C SER A 119 15.31 -30.81 10.95
N VAL A 120 14.59 -31.86 10.49
CA VAL A 120 13.50 -31.70 9.53
C VAL A 120 12.30 -32.56 9.94
N VAL A 121 11.11 -31.95 9.84
CA VAL A 121 9.84 -32.64 10.12
C VAL A 121 9.40 -33.41 8.88
N LEU A 122 9.41 -34.74 8.94
CA LEU A 122 8.99 -35.60 7.85
C LEU A 122 7.46 -35.79 7.80
N PHE A 123 6.83 -35.80 8.98
CA PHE A 123 5.38 -35.91 9.11
C PHE A 123 4.90 -35.27 10.42
N ALA A 124 3.85 -34.47 10.34
CA ALA A 124 3.20 -33.84 11.50
C ALA A 124 1.67 -33.71 11.27
N GLY A 125 1.03 -34.78 10.78
CA GLY A 125 -0.42 -34.75 10.57
C GLY A 125 -0.88 -33.69 9.57
N PHE A 126 -0.11 -33.50 8.49
CA PHE A 126 -0.35 -32.52 7.44
C PHE A 126 -0.33 -31.04 7.90
N GLN A 127 0.19 -30.75 9.11
CA GLN A 127 0.24 -29.37 9.62
C GLN A 127 0.98 -28.43 8.66
N ASN A 128 2.20 -28.80 8.18
CA ASN A 128 2.97 -27.96 7.26
C ASN A 128 2.22 -27.73 5.93
N VAL A 129 1.55 -28.75 5.39
CA VAL A 129 0.77 -28.64 4.15
C VAL A 129 -0.43 -27.70 4.34
N ASN A 130 -1.16 -27.84 5.44
CA ASN A 130 -2.32 -27.00 5.73
C ASN A 130 -1.89 -25.57 6.10
N TYR A 131 -0.72 -25.40 6.74
CA TYR A 131 -0.14 -24.08 7.02
C TYR A 131 0.27 -23.37 5.72
N LEU A 132 0.87 -24.09 4.76
CA LEU A 132 1.16 -23.55 3.43
C LEU A 132 -0.14 -23.12 2.72
N ARG A 133 -1.17 -23.98 2.69
CA ARG A 133 -2.46 -23.66 2.07
C ARG A 133 -3.14 -22.46 2.74
N TYR A 134 -3.05 -22.37 4.06
CA TYR A 134 -3.54 -21.20 4.82
C TYR A 134 -2.84 -19.91 4.38
N ASN A 135 -1.49 -19.93 4.25
CA ASN A 135 -0.75 -18.74 3.84
C ASN A 135 -0.95 -18.37 2.36
N ILE A 136 -1.20 -19.32 1.46
CA ILE A 136 -1.63 -19.04 0.09
C ILE A 136 -2.94 -18.22 0.09
N LEU A 137 -3.93 -18.69 0.87
CA LEU A 137 -5.22 -18.00 0.98
C LEU A 137 -5.09 -16.65 1.70
N ARG A 138 -4.21 -16.55 2.72
CA ARG A 138 -3.90 -15.30 3.41
C ARG A 138 -3.33 -14.28 2.44
N ASN A 139 -2.31 -14.65 1.66
CA ASN A 139 -1.72 -13.76 0.66
C ASN A 139 -2.75 -13.32 -0.39
N THR A 140 -3.61 -14.23 -0.83
CA THR A 140 -4.73 -13.93 -1.75
C THR A 140 -5.72 -12.93 -1.14
N ALA A 141 -6.08 -13.10 0.15
CA ALA A 141 -6.99 -12.18 0.84
C ALA A 141 -6.40 -10.76 0.94
N PHE A 142 -5.12 -10.62 1.30
CA PHE A 142 -4.46 -9.31 1.39
C PHE A 142 -4.32 -8.65 0.03
N ARG A 143 -4.09 -9.42 -1.06
CA ARG A 143 -4.12 -8.87 -2.42
C ARG A 143 -5.49 -8.28 -2.77
N PHE A 144 -6.56 -8.99 -2.47
CA PHE A 144 -7.91 -8.45 -2.67
C PHE A 144 -8.24 -7.25 -1.77
N ASP A 145 -7.67 -7.19 -0.55
CA ASP A 145 -7.79 -6.01 0.30
C ASP A 145 -7.05 -4.80 -0.32
N THR A 146 -5.91 -5.02 -0.98
CA THR A 146 -5.20 -3.98 -1.74
C THR A 146 -6.03 -3.52 -2.94
N GLU A 147 -6.61 -4.43 -3.72
CA GLU A 147 -7.48 -4.11 -4.86
C GLU A 147 -8.75 -3.36 -4.40
N LYS A 148 -9.33 -3.73 -3.25
CA LYS A 148 -10.45 -3.02 -2.63
C LYS A 148 -10.09 -1.56 -2.33
N LEU A 149 -8.94 -1.33 -1.69
CA LEU A 149 -8.48 0.02 -1.36
C LEU A 149 -8.17 0.84 -2.63
N GLN A 150 -7.60 0.21 -3.67
CA GLN A 150 -7.44 0.86 -4.98
C GLN A 150 -8.77 1.36 -5.53
N ASN A 151 -9.81 0.53 -5.47
CA ASN A 151 -11.15 0.89 -5.91
C ASN A 151 -11.73 2.07 -5.11
N GLU A 152 -11.53 2.11 -3.79
CA GLU A 152 -11.97 3.21 -2.94
C GLU A 152 -11.24 4.52 -3.28
N ILE A 153 -9.94 4.46 -3.54
CA ILE A 153 -9.13 5.62 -3.96
C ILE A 153 -9.59 6.13 -5.34
N ILE A 154 -9.81 5.25 -6.31
CA ILE A 154 -10.30 5.63 -7.64
C ILE A 154 -11.62 6.39 -7.55
N LEU A 155 -12.59 5.89 -6.78
CA LEU A 155 -13.87 6.57 -6.58
C LEU A 155 -13.72 7.92 -5.90
N THR A 156 -12.85 8.02 -4.90
CA THR A 156 -12.61 9.28 -4.17
C THR A 156 -11.97 10.33 -5.08
N ILE A 157 -10.98 9.94 -5.89
CA ILE A 157 -10.35 10.84 -6.87
C ILE A 157 -11.35 11.24 -7.96
N GLY A 158 -12.14 10.29 -8.46
CA GLY A 158 -13.19 10.59 -9.41
C GLY A 158 -14.17 11.64 -8.89
N ALA A 159 -14.60 11.53 -7.63
CA ALA A 159 -15.47 12.51 -6.98
C ALA A 159 -14.80 13.89 -6.88
N ALA A 160 -13.56 13.95 -6.41
CA ALA A 160 -12.82 15.20 -6.26
C ALA A 160 -12.54 15.87 -7.62
N TYR A 161 -12.19 15.10 -8.64
CA TYR A 161 -11.98 15.59 -10.00
C TYR A 161 -13.26 16.19 -10.59
N MET A 162 -14.40 15.49 -10.44
CA MET A 162 -15.71 16.01 -10.86
C MET A 162 -16.10 17.30 -10.11
N GLN A 163 -15.74 17.39 -8.84
CA GLN A 163 -15.96 18.61 -8.04
C GLN A 163 -15.14 19.79 -8.56
N VAL A 164 -13.91 19.56 -9.02
CA VAL A 164 -13.11 20.63 -9.64
C VAL A 164 -13.74 21.07 -10.95
N LEU A 165 -14.13 20.12 -11.84
CA LEU A 165 -14.80 20.44 -13.11
C LEU A 165 -16.07 21.26 -12.90
N TYR A 166 -16.92 20.82 -11.96
CA TYR A 166 -18.12 21.57 -11.58
C TYR A 166 -17.79 22.99 -11.10
N SER A 167 -16.77 23.13 -10.24
CA SER A 167 -16.40 24.41 -9.68
C SER A 167 -15.78 25.35 -10.71
N GLU A 168 -15.07 24.83 -11.73
CA GLU A 168 -14.56 25.62 -12.85
C GLU A 168 -15.70 26.20 -13.71
N ASP A 169 -16.65 25.33 -14.11
CA ASP A 169 -17.82 25.76 -14.88
C ASP A 169 -18.68 26.75 -14.09
N PHE A 170 -18.75 26.55 -12.75
CA PHE A 170 -19.48 27.46 -11.88
C PHE A 170 -18.81 28.87 -11.80
N VAL A 171 -17.47 28.93 -11.75
CA VAL A 171 -16.73 30.21 -11.81
C VAL A 171 -16.97 30.89 -13.14
N GLU A 172 -16.90 30.16 -14.27
CA GLU A 172 -17.17 30.70 -15.60
C GLU A 172 -18.58 31.30 -15.71
N THR A 173 -19.58 30.59 -15.19
CA THR A 173 -20.97 31.07 -15.14
C THR A 173 -21.10 32.36 -14.30
N ALA A 174 -20.43 32.40 -13.14
CA ALA A 174 -20.42 33.59 -12.27
C ALA A 174 -19.72 34.80 -12.91
N GLU A 175 -18.64 34.58 -13.66
CA GLU A 175 -17.94 35.62 -14.41
C GLU A 175 -18.84 36.21 -15.54
N GLN A 176 -19.49 35.33 -16.29
CA GLN A 176 -20.45 35.76 -17.33
C GLN A 176 -21.60 36.55 -16.75
N GLN A 177 -22.15 36.12 -15.59
CA GLN A 177 -23.22 36.84 -14.91
C GLN A 177 -22.78 38.23 -14.41
N LEU A 178 -21.59 38.33 -13.82
CA LEU A 178 -21.00 39.62 -13.39
C LEU A 178 -20.85 40.59 -14.56
N GLU A 179 -20.35 40.11 -15.70
CA GLU A 179 -20.20 40.93 -16.91
C GLU A 179 -21.55 41.46 -17.40
N VAL A 180 -22.60 40.60 -17.43
CA VAL A 180 -23.96 41.01 -17.83
C VAL A 180 -24.50 42.13 -16.91
N ILE A 181 -24.35 41.96 -15.57
CA ILE A 181 -24.81 42.96 -14.60
C ILE A 181 -24.00 44.27 -14.71
N SER A 182 -22.69 44.20 -14.95
CA SER A 182 -21.83 45.37 -15.17
C SER A 182 -22.29 46.18 -16.38
N GLN A 183 -22.52 45.53 -17.52
CA GLN A 183 -23.05 46.18 -18.73
C GLN A 183 -24.44 46.80 -18.50
N GLN A 184 -25.28 46.12 -17.70
CA GLN A 184 -26.59 46.67 -17.35
C GLN A 184 -26.48 47.92 -16.44
N LEU A 185 -25.52 47.96 -15.52
CA LEU A 185 -25.28 49.14 -14.69
C LEU A 185 -24.88 50.34 -15.56
N GLU A 186 -23.95 50.16 -16.51
CA GLU A 186 -23.54 51.23 -17.42
C GLU A 186 -24.74 51.78 -18.23
N ARG A 187 -25.57 50.88 -18.77
CA ARG A 187 -26.79 51.27 -19.49
C ARG A 187 -27.77 52.03 -18.59
N THR A 188 -27.99 51.54 -17.37
CA THR A 188 -28.92 52.15 -16.41
C THR A 188 -28.43 53.55 -15.97
N ARG A 189 -27.11 53.74 -15.77
CA ARG A 189 -26.51 55.04 -15.50
C ARG A 189 -26.71 56.02 -16.64
N ALA A 190 -26.47 55.61 -17.89
CA ALA A 190 -26.69 56.47 -19.06
C ALA A 190 -28.17 56.91 -19.19
N LEU A 191 -29.13 56.00 -18.89
CA LEU A 191 -30.57 56.34 -18.92
C LEU A 191 -30.97 57.26 -17.75
N PHE A 192 -30.33 57.15 -16.58
CA PHE A 192 -30.51 58.06 -15.47
C PHE A 192 -29.97 59.45 -15.77
N GLU A 193 -28.75 59.57 -16.34
CA GLU A 193 -28.16 60.81 -16.77
C GLU A 193 -28.97 61.48 -17.86
N GLY A 194 -29.60 60.70 -18.74
CA GLY A 194 -30.56 61.17 -19.73
C GLY A 194 -31.94 61.57 -19.18
N GLY A 195 -32.16 61.41 -17.84
CA GLY A 195 -33.44 61.78 -17.19
C GLY A 195 -34.57 60.79 -17.38
N THR A 196 -34.31 59.62 -17.95
CA THR A 196 -35.34 58.58 -18.28
C THR A 196 -35.63 57.64 -17.08
N LEU A 197 -34.65 57.39 -16.22
CA LEU A 197 -34.80 56.53 -15.07
C LEU A 197 -34.55 57.28 -13.73
N PRO A 198 -35.22 56.88 -12.65
CA PRO A 198 -34.95 57.44 -11.33
C PRO A 198 -33.65 56.89 -10.73
N ARG A 199 -33.01 57.61 -9.81
CA ARG A 199 -31.78 57.24 -9.08
C ARG A 199 -31.94 55.89 -8.37
N GLY A 200 -33.14 55.54 -7.92
CA GLY A 200 -33.42 54.22 -7.26
C GLY A 200 -33.07 53.02 -8.14
N SER A 201 -33.28 53.11 -9.47
CA SER A 201 -32.91 52.06 -10.41
C SER A 201 -31.40 51.84 -10.50
N VAL A 202 -30.59 52.93 -10.43
CA VAL A 202 -29.13 52.78 -10.41
C VAL A 202 -28.66 52.11 -9.13
N LEU A 203 -29.17 52.52 -7.96
CA LEU A 203 -28.81 51.95 -6.66
C LEU A 203 -29.19 50.45 -6.57
N GLU A 204 -30.32 50.07 -7.19
CA GLU A 204 -30.73 48.63 -7.25
C GLU A 204 -29.75 47.80 -8.05
N ILE A 205 -29.29 48.27 -9.22
CA ILE A 205 -28.31 47.50 -10.02
C ILE A 205 -26.92 47.54 -9.37
N GLU A 206 -26.52 48.65 -8.72
CA GLU A 206 -25.28 48.68 -7.92
C GLU A 206 -25.30 47.66 -6.78
N ALA A 207 -26.42 47.50 -6.08
CA ALA A 207 -26.56 46.47 -5.05
C ALA A 207 -26.44 45.06 -5.61
N ARG A 208 -27.03 44.80 -6.81
CA ARG A 208 -26.91 43.52 -7.51
C ARG A 208 -25.48 43.23 -7.99
N LEU A 209 -24.79 44.25 -8.50
CA LEU A 209 -23.40 44.09 -8.90
C LEU A 209 -22.54 43.62 -7.71
N ALA A 210 -22.73 44.24 -6.55
CA ALA A 210 -22.04 43.86 -5.32
C ALA A 210 -22.40 42.40 -4.86
N GLU A 211 -23.65 41.98 -5.09
CA GLU A 211 -24.09 40.60 -4.82
C GLU A 211 -23.40 39.61 -5.76
N GLU A 212 -23.35 39.89 -7.07
CA GLU A 212 -22.66 39.02 -8.03
C GLU A 212 -21.13 39.01 -7.87
N GLU A 213 -20.52 40.12 -7.44
CA GLU A 213 -19.11 40.15 -7.03
C GLU A 213 -18.86 39.20 -5.85
N LEU A 214 -19.74 39.20 -4.84
CA LEU A 214 -19.69 38.26 -3.72
C LEU A 214 -19.86 36.79 -4.17
N ASN A 215 -20.79 36.52 -5.09
CA ASN A 215 -21.02 35.22 -5.67
C ASN A 215 -19.76 34.72 -6.40
N LEU A 216 -19.10 35.57 -7.19
CA LEU A 216 -17.85 35.22 -7.89
C LEU A 216 -16.69 34.96 -6.89
N ILE A 217 -16.55 35.75 -5.84
CA ILE A 217 -15.55 35.52 -4.81
C ILE A 217 -15.79 34.17 -4.15
N THR A 218 -17.04 33.85 -3.86
CA THR A 218 -17.45 32.54 -3.25
C THR A 218 -17.15 31.38 -4.20
N ALA A 219 -17.49 31.53 -5.48
CA ALA A 219 -17.21 30.51 -6.51
C ALA A 219 -15.72 30.23 -6.65
N ARG A 220 -14.89 31.28 -6.75
CA ARG A 220 -13.42 31.16 -6.82
C ARG A 220 -12.82 30.53 -5.56
N ASN A 221 -13.38 30.82 -4.38
CA ASN A 221 -12.94 30.18 -3.14
C ASN A 221 -13.29 28.68 -3.13
N ASN A 222 -14.50 28.31 -3.57
CA ASN A 222 -14.91 26.92 -3.67
C ASN A 222 -14.03 26.14 -4.68
N LEU A 223 -13.71 26.75 -5.82
CA LEU A 223 -12.79 26.17 -6.79
C LEU A 223 -11.40 25.92 -6.18
N ARG A 224 -10.88 26.90 -5.45
CA ARG A 224 -9.60 26.74 -4.75
C ARG A 224 -9.64 25.60 -3.76
N MET A 225 -10.72 25.46 -2.99
CA MET A 225 -10.88 24.37 -2.04
C MET A 225 -10.97 23.01 -2.74
N ALA A 226 -11.67 22.91 -3.87
CA ALA A 226 -11.75 21.68 -4.65
C ALA A 226 -10.36 21.27 -5.20
N TYR A 227 -9.57 22.21 -5.67
CA TYR A 227 -8.18 21.94 -6.07
C TYR A 227 -7.30 21.49 -4.90
N ILE A 228 -7.42 22.13 -3.74
CA ILE A 228 -6.66 21.72 -2.53
C ILE A 228 -7.01 20.30 -2.13
N GLU A 229 -8.29 19.93 -2.15
CA GLU A 229 -8.74 18.57 -1.84
C GLU A 229 -8.18 17.54 -2.82
N LEU A 230 -8.23 17.83 -4.13
CA LEU A 230 -7.67 16.94 -5.15
C LEU A 230 -6.14 16.80 -5.02
N ILE A 231 -5.42 17.91 -4.85
CA ILE A 231 -3.96 17.93 -4.64
C ILE A 231 -3.57 17.11 -3.41
N GLN A 232 -4.34 17.22 -2.32
CA GLN A 232 -4.11 16.45 -1.09
C GLN A 232 -4.36 14.94 -1.30
N LEU A 233 -5.39 14.57 -2.06
CA LEU A 233 -5.67 13.17 -2.39
C LEU A 233 -4.59 12.55 -3.28
N LEU A 234 -3.90 13.37 -4.07
CA LEU A 234 -2.79 12.97 -4.93
C LEU A 234 -1.44 12.97 -4.21
N ASP A 235 -1.36 13.41 -2.95
CA ASP A 235 -0.10 13.63 -2.20
C ASP A 235 0.90 14.54 -2.95
N LEU A 236 0.40 15.55 -3.70
CA LEU A 236 1.22 16.56 -4.39
C LEU A 236 1.58 17.71 -3.46
N ASP A 237 2.69 18.41 -3.76
CA ASP A 237 3.05 19.63 -3.05
C ASP A 237 2.04 20.75 -3.45
N PRO A 238 1.37 21.40 -2.48
CA PRO A 238 0.45 22.50 -2.77
C PRO A 238 1.08 23.71 -3.49
N ALA A 239 2.41 23.79 -3.54
CA ALA A 239 3.14 24.84 -4.26
C ALA A 239 3.31 24.55 -5.76
N GLU A 240 3.03 23.35 -6.23
CA GLU A 240 3.09 23.00 -7.65
C GLU A 240 1.88 23.58 -8.41
N GLU A 241 2.13 24.13 -9.60
CA GLU A 241 1.05 24.53 -10.49
C GLU A 241 0.34 23.28 -11.03
N PHE A 242 -0.88 23.05 -10.56
CA PHE A 242 -1.70 21.92 -10.91
C PHE A 242 -2.96 22.37 -11.65
N ASN A 243 -3.18 21.84 -12.85
CA ASN A 243 -4.36 22.10 -13.66
C ASN A 243 -4.90 20.76 -14.19
N ILE A 244 -6.22 20.67 -14.30
CA ILE A 244 -6.86 19.46 -14.85
C ILE A 244 -7.29 19.67 -16.30
N GLU A 245 -7.42 18.55 -17.03
CA GLU A 245 -8.02 18.52 -18.35
C GLU A 245 -9.55 18.63 -18.23
N ARG A 246 -10.18 19.39 -19.15
CA ARG A 246 -11.65 19.45 -19.26
C ARG A 246 -12.13 18.47 -20.34
N PRO A 247 -12.54 17.27 -19.99
CA PRO A 247 -13.08 16.35 -20.97
C PRO A 247 -14.42 16.87 -21.50
N VAL A 248 -14.70 16.61 -22.77
CA VAL A 248 -16.02 16.88 -23.35
C VAL A 248 -17.01 15.87 -22.79
N THR A 249 -17.60 16.17 -21.65
CA THR A 249 -18.62 15.34 -21.02
C THR A 249 -19.92 15.47 -21.79
N GLN A 250 -20.16 14.56 -22.74
CA GLN A 250 -21.47 14.39 -23.34
C GLN A 250 -22.34 13.58 -22.39
N VAL A 251 -23.51 14.12 -22.09
CA VAL A 251 -24.53 13.35 -21.36
C VAL A 251 -25.25 12.50 -22.40
N ASP A 252 -25.10 11.17 -22.31
CA ASP A 252 -25.88 10.28 -23.17
C ASP A 252 -27.40 10.48 -22.90
N GLU A 253 -28.13 10.84 -23.92
CA GLU A 253 -29.59 11.09 -23.82
C GLU A 253 -30.38 9.81 -23.51
N GLU A 254 -29.85 8.63 -23.81
CA GLU A 254 -30.43 7.33 -23.47
C GLU A 254 -29.79 6.75 -22.19
N PHE A 255 -30.34 7.12 -21.04
CA PHE A 255 -29.99 6.45 -19.79
C PHE A 255 -30.64 5.07 -19.72
N VAL A 256 -29.85 4.04 -19.92
CA VAL A 256 -30.29 2.66 -19.64
C VAL A 256 -30.17 2.44 -18.13
N ILE A 257 -31.29 2.49 -17.43
CA ILE A 257 -31.33 2.14 -16.00
C ILE A 257 -31.01 0.65 -15.86
N LEU A 258 -29.79 0.35 -15.44
CA LEU A 258 -29.40 -1.02 -15.14
C LEU A 258 -30.14 -1.44 -13.86
N ASP A 259 -30.82 -2.58 -13.92
CA ASP A 259 -31.50 -3.14 -12.75
C ASP A 259 -30.48 -3.43 -11.62
N ALA A 260 -30.80 -2.95 -10.40
CA ALA A 260 -29.92 -3.08 -9.24
C ALA A 260 -29.57 -4.53 -8.90
N GLU A 261 -30.48 -5.48 -9.13
CA GLU A 261 -30.25 -6.91 -8.88
C GLU A 261 -29.21 -7.47 -9.88
N SER A 262 -29.31 -7.10 -11.16
CA SER A 262 -28.36 -7.54 -12.19
C SER A 262 -26.94 -6.99 -11.93
N VAL A 263 -26.84 -5.74 -11.44
CA VAL A 263 -25.57 -5.14 -11.03
C VAL A 263 -24.99 -5.88 -9.81
N PHE A 264 -25.83 -6.21 -8.83
CA PHE A 264 -25.42 -6.93 -7.64
C PHE A 264 -24.90 -8.34 -7.95
N GLU A 265 -25.59 -9.09 -8.83
CA GLU A 265 -25.12 -10.42 -9.26
C GLU A 265 -23.76 -10.36 -9.96
N LYS A 266 -23.51 -9.37 -10.81
CA LYS A 266 -22.19 -9.15 -11.41
C LYS A 266 -21.15 -8.76 -10.34
N ALA A 267 -21.49 -7.84 -9.46
CA ALA A 267 -20.62 -7.32 -8.41
C ALA A 267 -20.13 -8.41 -7.45
N LEU A 268 -20.97 -9.42 -7.12
CA LEU A 268 -20.57 -10.56 -6.30
C LEU A 268 -19.36 -11.32 -6.85
N ASN A 269 -19.17 -11.33 -8.17
CA ASN A 269 -18.10 -12.05 -8.84
C ASN A 269 -16.86 -11.19 -9.15
N VAL A 270 -17.00 -9.86 -9.08
CA VAL A 270 -15.95 -8.92 -9.50
C VAL A 270 -15.39 -8.13 -8.32
N GLN A 271 -16.21 -7.85 -7.28
CA GLN A 271 -15.79 -6.97 -6.20
C GLN A 271 -14.75 -7.60 -5.27
N PRO A 272 -13.56 -6.98 -5.12
CA PRO A 272 -12.46 -7.52 -4.31
C PRO A 272 -12.84 -7.74 -2.84
N ALA A 273 -13.75 -6.93 -2.28
CA ALA A 273 -14.24 -7.07 -0.92
C ALA A 273 -14.90 -8.44 -0.66
N ILE A 274 -15.69 -8.94 -1.61
CA ILE A 274 -16.34 -10.26 -1.55
C ILE A 274 -15.31 -11.37 -1.70
N MET A 275 -14.35 -11.22 -2.62
CA MET A 275 -13.28 -12.20 -2.85
C MET A 275 -12.34 -12.32 -1.64
N SER A 276 -12.01 -11.20 -0.97
CA SER A 276 -11.24 -11.20 0.27
C SER A 276 -12.00 -11.92 1.39
N ALA A 277 -13.28 -11.58 1.60
CA ALA A 277 -14.10 -12.19 2.64
C ALA A 277 -14.27 -13.71 2.42
N ASN A 278 -14.44 -14.17 1.16
CA ASN A 278 -14.49 -15.59 0.82
C ASN A 278 -13.14 -16.29 1.09
N SER A 279 -12.02 -15.66 0.73
CA SER A 279 -10.68 -16.18 1.02
C SER A 279 -10.47 -16.36 2.53
N ARG A 280 -10.99 -15.47 3.37
CA ARG A 280 -10.94 -15.56 4.84
C ARG A 280 -11.77 -16.73 5.39
N ILE A 281 -12.90 -17.08 4.78
CA ILE A 281 -13.66 -18.32 5.11
C ILE A 281 -12.77 -19.54 4.86
N MET A 282 -12.18 -19.62 3.65
CA MET A 282 -11.32 -20.76 3.27
C MET A 282 -10.07 -20.84 4.16
N MET A 283 -9.50 -19.70 4.59
CA MET A 283 -8.42 -19.66 5.59
C MET A 283 -8.85 -20.27 6.93
N ALA A 284 -10.02 -19.89 7.44
CA ALA A 284 -10.55 -20.40 8.71
C ALA A 284 -10.82 -21.92 8.63
N GLU A 285 -11.25 -22.44 7.49
CA GLU A 285 -11.38 -23.89 7.25
C GLU A 285 -10.02 -24.60 7.32
N LYS A 286 -8.98 -24.03 6.67
CA LYS A 286 -7.61 -24.57 6.73
C LYS A 286 -7.01 -24.48 8.13
N GLN A 287 -7.34 -23.45 8.91
CA GLN A 287 -6.95 -23.34 10.32
C GLN A 287 -7.51 -24.51 11.17
N ILE A 288 -8.75 -24.92 10.94
CA ILE A 288 -9.34 -26.09 11.61
C ILE A 288 -8.58 -27.38 11.25
N GLU A 289 -8.23 -27.56 9.96
CA GLU A 289 -7.46 -28.73 9.50
C GLU A 289 -6.06 -28.73 10.12
N LEU A 290 -5.40 -27.58 10.20
CA LEU A 290 -4.11 -27.41 10.84
C LEU A 290 -4.17 -27.81 12.33
N ASP A 291 -5.16 -27.30 13.07
CA ASP A 291 -5.32 -27.59 14.49
C ASP A 291 -5.74 -29.05 14.75
N ARG A 292 -6.49 -29.69 13.82
CA ARG A 292 -6.72 -31.13 13.85
C ARG A 292 -5.44 -31.95 13.69
N GLY A 293 -4.52 -31.49 12.83
CA GLY A 293 -3.22 -32.14 12.61
C GLY A 293 -2.38 -32.23 13.86
N ARG A 294 -2.56 -31.35 14.86
CA ARG A 294 -1.85 -31.37 16.16
C ARG A 294 -2.16 -32.60 17.03
N ARG A 295 -3.17 -33.38 16.69
CA ARG A 295 -3.47 -34.66 17.33
C ARG A 295 -2.61 -35.80 16.80
N SER A 296 -2.00 -35.61 15.64
CA SER A 296 -1.24 -36.64 14.93
C SER A 296 0.17 -36.79 15.54
N PRO A 297 0.78 -37.97 15.43
CA PRO A 297 2.20 -38.14 15.70
C PRO A 297 3.05 -37.24 14.85
N VAL A 298 4.21 -36.81 15.39
CA VAL A 298 5.22 -36.02 14.69
C VAL A 298 6.47 -36.88 14.51
N LEU A 299 6.85 -37.11 13.26
CA LEU A 299 8.08 -37.82 12.88
C LEU A 299 9.09 -36.78 12.38
N SER A 300 10.27 -36.73 13.00
CA SER A 300 11.37 -35.83 12.61
C SER A 300 12.64 -36.64 12.37
N LEU A 301 13.43 -36.20 11.38
CA LEU A 301 14.80 -36.63 11.16
C LEU A 301 15.73 -35.59 11.79
N ASN A 302 16.66 -36.09 12.64
CA ASN A 302 17.62 -35.24 13.32
C ASN A 302 19.03 -35.68 12.97
N ALA A 303 19.94 -34.76 12.81
CA ALA A 303 21.36 -34.99 12.62
C ALA A 303 22.15 -34.05 13.53
N ASP A 304 23.13 -34.60 14.23
CA ASP A 304 24.00 -33.87 15.14
C ASP A 304 25.46 -34.20 14.85
N LEU A 305 26.29 -33.17 14.87
CA LEU A 305 27.74 -33.26 14.86
C LEU A 305 28.26 -32.52 16.08
N GLY A 306 29.21 -33.11 16.81
CA GLY A 306 29.75 -32.38 17.96
C GLY A 306 31.13 -32.82 18.33
N THR A 307 31.82 -31.97 19.06
CA THR A 307 33.09 -32.25 19.68
C THR A 307 33.32 -31.31 20.88
N GLY A 308 34.28 -31.62 21.72
CA GLY A 308 34.55 -30.77 22.87
C GLY A 308 35.93 -31.02 23.48
N TYR A 309 36.30 -30.08 24.34
CA TYR A 309 37.50 -30.09 25.13
C TYR A 309 37.17 -29.96 26.60
N SER A 310 37.86 -30.72 27.44
CA SER A 310 37.84 -30.60 28.89
C SER A 310 39.25 -30.57 29.45
N GLN A 311 39.55 -29.64 30.33
CA GLN A 311 40.80 -29.59 31.06
C GLN A 311 40.97 -30.78 32.01
N ALA A 312 39.92 -31.48 32.37
CA ALA A 312 39.95 -32.70 33.21
C ALA A 312 40.39 -33.95 32.44
N ALA A 313 40.39 -33.92 31.10
CA ALA A 313 40.78 -35.07 30.29
C ALA A 313 42.32 -35.24 30.36
N MET A 314 42.75 -36.29 31.05
CA MET A 314 44.16 -36.64 31.23
C MET A 314 44.56 -37.77 30.29
N GLN A 315 45.83 -37.83 29.92
CA GLN A 315 46.45 -38.96 29.22
C GLN A 315 47.72 -39.39 29.97
N PHE A 316 48.08 -40.64 29.75
CA PHE A 316 49.31 -41.20 30.30
C PHE A 316 50.53 -40.60 29.57
N ALA A 317 51.40 -39.96 30.31
CA ALA A 317 52.62 -39.30 29.79
C ALA A 317 53.90 -40.12 30.03
N GLY A 318 53.88 -40.98 31.05
CA GLY A 318 55.05 -41.78 31.38
C GLY A 318 54.96 -42.43 32.75
N ARG A 319 56.02 -43.11 33.16
CA ARG A 319 56.16 -43.67 34.49
C ARG A 319 57.42 -43.13 35.13
N GLU A 320 57.34 -42.71 36.39
CA GLU A 320 58.47 -42.39 37.25
C GLU A 320 58.73 -43.57 38.19
N GLY A 321 59.98 -44.02 38.21
CA GLY A 321 60.35 -45.13 39.09
C GLY A 321 60.38 -44.64 40.51
N LEU A 322 59.64 -45.28 41.40
CA LEU A 322 59.65 -45.02 42.85
C LEU A 322 60.72 -45.83 43.58
N GLY A 323 61.53 -46.62 42.87
CA GLY A 323 62.42 -47.62 43.44
C GLY A 323 61.67 -48.88 43.98
N PRO A 324 62.36 -49.75 44.71
CA PRO A 324 61.75 -50.92 45.24
C PRO A 324 60.72 -50.59 46.33
N VAL A 325 59.41 -50.93 46.03
CA VAL A 325 58.33 -50.79 46.99
C VAL A 325 58.02 -52.16 47.57
N GLN A 326 57.93 -52.25 48.88
CA GLN A 326 57.54 -53.48 49.54
C GLN A 326 56.07 -53.84 49.26
N ILE A 327 55.83 -55.06 48.75
CA ILE A 327 54.50 -55.54 48.40
C ILE A 327 53.98 -56.62 49.35
N GLY A 328 54.80 -57.14 50.20
CA GLY A 328 54.40 -58.19 51.17
C GLY A 328 55.61 -58.76 51.91
N TYR A 329 55.36 -59.92 52.58
CA TYR A 329 56.33 -60.74 53.25
C TYR A 329 56.19 -62.14 52.83
N LEU A 330 57.29 -62.89 52.77
CA LEU A 330 57.29 -64.33 52.70
C LEU A 330 56.90 -64.95 54.07
N GLU A 331 56.69 -66.28 54.17
CA GLU A 331 56.31 -67.00 55.41
C GLU A 331 57.36 -66.83 56.50
N ASP A 332 58.61 -66.56 56.14
CA ASP A 332 59.72 -66.32 57.04
C ASP A 332 59.93 -64.86 57.47
N ASN A 333 58.96 -63.96 57.21
CA ASN A 333 58.96 -62.54 57.40
C ASN A 333 59.99 -61.79 56.53
N THR A 334 60.55 -62.35 55.49
CA THR A 334 61.40 -61.67 54.55
C THR A 334 60.59 -60.73 53.66
N PRO A 335 60.89 -59.41 53.64
CA PRO A 335 60.10 -58.45 52.81
C PRO A 335 60.34 -58.73 51.33
N VAL A 336 59.26 -58.74 50.59
CA VAL A 336 59.25 -58.84 49.10
C VAL A 336 59.05 -57.46 48.49
N PHE A 337 59.96 -57.10 47.60
CA PHE A 337 59.97 -55.82 46.92
C PHE A 337 59.67 -56.03 45.44
N THR A 338 58.96 -55.07 44.82
CA THR A 338 58.84 -54.92 43.38
C THR A 338 59.18 -53.48 42.96
N ASP A 339 59.56 -53.27 41.75
CA ASP A 339 59.76 -51.94 41.24
C ASP A 339 58.41 -51.15 41.23
N GLY A 340 58.40 -50.12 42.10
CA GLY A 340 57.27 -49.21 42.19
C GLY A 340 57.32 -48.19 41.06
N PHE A 341 56.17 -47.85 40.48
CA PHE A 341 56.05 -46.84 39.46
C PHE A 341 54.89 -45.91 39.80
N ASN A 342 55.13 -44.58 39.65
CA ASN A 342 54.07 -43.60 39.64
C ASN A 342 53.71 -43.27 38.19
N ASN A 343 52.45 -43.30 37.85
CA ASN A 343 51.98 -42.93 36.52
C ASN A 343 51.91 -41.38 36.42
N ILE A 344 52.66 -40.80 35.52
CA ILE A 344 52.59 -39.37 35.21
C ILE A 344 51.43 -39.17 34.24
N MET A 345 50.43 -38.37 34.68
CA MET A 345 49.28 -37.99 33.88
C MET A 345 49.42 -36.51 33.48
N GLU A 346 49.15 -36.24 32.22
CA GLU A 346 49.12 -34.87 31.71
C GLU A 346 47.79 -34.54 31.05
N ILE A 347 47.45 -33.25 30.92
CA ILE A 347 46.22 -32.83 30.21
C ILE A 347 46.35 -33.25 28.74
N LYS A 348 45.38 -34.05 28.25
CA LYS A 348 45.35 -34.46 26.87
C LYS A 348 45.33 -33.26 25.92
N PRO A 349 46.24 -33.19 24.91
CA PRO A 349 46.32 -32.06 23.99
C PRO A 349 45.01 -31.69 23.37
N TYR A 350 44.76 -30.39 23.21
CA TYR A 350 43.50 -29.86 22.65
C TYR A 350 43.08 -30.51 21.32
N ARG A 351 44.06 -30.64 20.40
CA ARG A 351 43.83 -31.22 19.06
C ARG A 351 43.38 -32.69 19.13
N ASP A 352 43.96 -33.43 20.06
CA ASP A 352 43.62 -34.85 20.19
C ASP A 352 42.24 -35.02 20.84
N GLN A 353 41.90 -34.18 21.83
CA GLN A 353 40.56 -34.18 22.39
C GLN A 353 39.51 -33.82 21.35
N ILE A 354 39.69 -32.77 20.51
CA ILE A 354 38.76 -32.36 19.46
C ILE A 354 38.57 -33.50 18.46
N ARG A 355 39.61 -34.24 18.09
CA ARG A 355 39.53 -35.38 17.19
C ARG A 355 38.80 -36.58 17.84
N ASP A 356 39.18 -36.91 19.06
CA ASP A 356 38.75 -38.15 19.74
C ASP A 356 37.33 -38.01 20.32
N ASN A 357 36.90 -36.78 20.68
CA ASN A 357 35.54 -36.45 21.13
C ASN A 357 34.58 -36.15 19.99
N PHE A 358 35.05 -36.19 18.73
CA PHE A 358 34.17 -35.98 17.59
C PHE A 358 33.15 -37.09 17.45
N TYR A 359 31.88 -36.74 17.47
CA TYR A 359 30.77 -37.66 17.29
C TYR A 359 29.81 -37.16 16.18
N GLN A 360 29.12 -38.11 15.59
CA GLN A 360 28.07 -37.90 14.60
C GLN A 360 26.86 -38.74 15.02
N TYR A 361 25.70 -38.11 14.89
CA TYR A 361 24.42 -38.79 15.15
C TYR A 361 23.43 -38.48 14.04
N VAL A 362 22.74 -39.48 13.51
CA VAL A 362 21.59 -39.36 12.63
C VAL A 362 20.51 -40.29 13.14
N GLY A 363 19.32 -39.75 13.37
CA GLY A 363 18.24 -40.53 13.95
C GLY A 363 16.85 -39.99 13.64
N LEU A 364 15.88 -40.89 13.71
CA LEU A 364 14.46 -40.53 13.63
C LEU A 364 13.88 -40.41 15.05
N SER A 365 13.09 -39.39 15.27
CA SER A 365 12.31 -39.22 16.50
C SER A 365 10.83 -39.19 16.18
N LEU A 366 10.05 -40.03 16.90
CA LEU A 366 8.61 -40.07 16.82
C LEU A 366 8.01 -39.60 18.14
N ARG A 367 7.28 -38.48 18.09
CA ARG A 367 6.56 -37.91 19.24
C ARG A 367 5.06 -38.10 19.05
N ILE A 368 4.41 -38.85 19.96
CA ILE A 368 2.98 -39.12 19.95
C ILE A 368 2.31 -38.34 21.09
N PRO A 369 1.49 -37.33 20.81
CA PRO A 369 0.76 -36.59 21.86
C PRO A 369 -0.41 -37.44 22.38
N ILE A 370 -0.32 -38.00 23.60
CA ILE A 370 -1.36 -38.85 24.22
C ILE A 370 -2.34 -37.98 25.02
N VAL A 371 -1.83 -37.11 25.90
CA VAL A 371 -2.63 -36.20 26.73
C VAL A 371 -1.99 -34.81 26.72
N ASN A 372 -2.73 -33.78 26.31
CA ASN A 372 -2.26 -32.41 26.18
C ASN A 372 -3.15 -31.40 26.94
N ARG A 373 -3.69 -31.77 28.09
CA ARG A 373 -4.55 -30.94 28.94
C ARG A 373 -5.70 -30.29 28.17
N TRP A 374 -6.25 -30.99 27.16
CA TRP A 374 -7.33 -30.54 26.29
C TRP A 374 -6.97 -29.36 25.38
N GLU A 375 -5.73 -28.91 25.34
CA GLU A 375 -5.25 -27.75 24.54
C GLU A 375 -5.70 -27.88 23.08
N VAL A 376 -5.42 -28.97 22.41
CA VAL A 376 -5.78 -29.18 21.00
C VAL A 376 -7.29 -29.18 20.79
N ARG A 377 -8.05 -29.78 21.74
CA ARG A 377 -9.53 -29.77 21.68
C ARG A 377 -10.07 -28.35 21.74
N THR A 378 -9.59 -27.56 22.69
CA THR A 378 -10.02 -26.15 22.86
C THR A 378 -9.63 -25.31 21.67
N ARG A 379 -8.42 -25.47 21.12
CA ARG A 379 -7.96 -24.78 19.92
C ARG A 379 -8.86 -25.06 18.72
N ILE A 380 -9.23 -26.33 18.48
CA ILE A 380 -10.18 -26.68 17.41
C ILE A 380 -11.56 -26.03 17.63
N GLN A 381 -12.04 -25.89 18.87
CA GLN A 381 -13.29 -25.18 19.12
C GLN A 381 -13.17 -23.68 18.83
N HIS A 382 -12.05 -23.04 19.20
CA HIS A 382 -11.78 -21.65 18.83
C HIS A 382 -11.77 -21.46 17.31
N SER A 383 -11.03 -22.33 16.56
CA SER A 383 -10.99 -22.24 15.09
C SER A 383 -12.37 -22.44 14.45
N LYS A 384 -13.25 -23.26 15.05
CA LYS A 384 -14.65 -23.38 14.58
C LYS A 384 -15.46 -22.11 14.81
N VAL A 385 -15.29 -21.44 15.95
CA VAL A 385 -15.91 -20.14 16.21
C VAL A 385 -15.39 -19.08 15.23
N ASP A 386 -14.09 -19.11 14.95
CA ASP A 386 -13.49 -18.18 13.97
C ASP A 386 -14.02 -18.42 12.55
N LEU A 387 -14.31 -19.68 12.17
CA LEU A 387 -15.00 -19.99 10.91
C LEU A 387 -16.41 -19.39 10.88
N LEU A 388 -17.19 -19.50 11.97
CA LEU A 388 -18.51 -18.87 12.05
C LEU A 388 -18.42 -17.35 11.90
N ARG A 389 -17.47 -16.73 12.61
CA ARG A 389 -17.21 -15.28 12.48
C ARG A 389 -16.85 -14.89 11.03
N ALA A 390 -16.01 -15.67 10.36
CA ALA A 390 -15.63 -15.40 8.96
C ALA A 390 -16.86 -15.50 8.02
N ARG A 391 -17.77 -16.44 8.25
CA ARG A 391 -19.02 -16.57 7.49
C ARG A 391 -19.98 -15.40 7.73
N ASP A 392 -20.16 -15.01 8.99
CA ASP A 392 -21.01 -13.87 9.33
C ASP A 392 -20.42 -12.57 8.77
N GLN A 393 -19.09 -12.43 8.78
CA GLN A 393 -18.40 -11.28 8.17
C GLN A 393 -18.58 -11.25 6.64
N TYR A 394 -18.57 -12.40 5.96
CA TYR A 394 -18.87 -12.49 4.54
C TYR A 394 -20.32 -12.05 4.24
N GLU A 395 -21.29 -12.55 5.00
CA GLU A 395 -22.69 -12.15 4.84
C GLU A 395 -22.88 -10.63 5.12
N LEU A 396 -22.20 -10.09 6.13
CA LEU A 396 -22.21 -8.65 6.39
C LEU A 396 -21.65 -7.85 5.22
N THR A 397 -20.52 -8.30 4.65
CA THR A 397 -19.90 -7.66 3.49
C THR A 397 -20.82 -7.72 2.27
N ARG A 398 -21.45 -8.86 2.03
CA ARG A 398 -22.42 -9.05 0.96
C ARG A 398 -23.65 -8.13 1.12
N ASN A 399 -24.18 -8.04 2.32
CA ASN A 399 -25.34 -7.18 2.61
C ASN A 399 -24.98 -5.68 2.47
N ASN A 400 -23.77 -5.28 2.90
CA ASN A 400 -23.29 -3.91 2.71
C ASN A 400 -23.11 -3.57 1.23
N LEU A 401 -22.57 -4.50 0.42
CA LEU A 401 -22.47 -4.33 -1.03
C LEU A 401 -23.85 -4.18 -1.68
N ASN A 402 -24.81 -5.05 -1.32
CA ASN A 402 -26.16 -4.93 -1.83
C ASN A 402 -26.79 -3.58 -1.48
N LYS A 403 -26.68 -3.16 -0.22
CA LYS A 403 -27.17 -1.85 0.22
C LYS A 403 -26.50 -0.70 -0.55
N ALA A 404 -25.20 -0.76 -0.76
CA ALA A 404 -24.47 0.27 -1.51
C ALA A 404 -24.94 0.36 -2.97
N ILE A 405 -25.16 -0.79 -3.63
CA ILE A 405 -25.67 -0.86 -5.01
C ILE A 405 -27.10 -0.35 -5.09
N GLN A 406 -28.00 -0.76 -4.18
CA GLN A 406 -29.37 -0.27 -4.12
C GLN A 406 -29.41 1.26 -3.94
N GLN A 407 -28.56 1.79 -3.07
CA GLN A 407 -28.45 3.22 -2.85
C GLN A 407 -27.90 3.94 -4.10
N ALA A 408 -26.82 3.42 -4.71
CA ALA A 408 -26.25 3.99 -5.92
C ALA A 408 -27.27 4.01 -7.08
N HIS A 409 -28.06 2.95 -7.23
CA HIS A 409 -29.15 2.89 -8.20
C HIS A 409 -30.22 3.94 -7.95
N ALA A 410 -30.70 4.06 -6.70
CA ALA A 410 -31.70 5.06 -6.33
C ALA A 410 -31.17 6.50 -6.54
N ASP A 411 -29.89 6.73 -6.16
CA ASP A 411 -29.23 8.02 -6.36
C ASP A 411 -29.09 8.36 -7.86
N ALA A 412 -28.69 7.38 -8.70
CA ALA A 412 -28.54 7.58 -10.13
C ALA A 412 -29.90 7.91 -10.80
N LEU A 413 -30.97 7.21 -10.40
CA LEU A 413 -32.33 7.48 -10.90
C LEU A 413 -32.81 8.88 -10.47
N ALA A 414 -32.59 9.24 -9.20
CA ALA A 414 -32.98 10.56 -8.68
C ALA A 414 -32.17 11.68 -9.36
N ALA A 415 -30.86 11.48 -9.59
CA ALA A 415 -30.00 12.43 -10.29
C ALA A 415 -30.44 12.61 -11.76
N TYR A 416 -30.80 11.53 -12.45
CA TYR A 416 -31.36 11.60 -13.80
C TYR A 416 -32.65 12.41 -13.85
N GLN A 417 -33.61 12.09 -13.01
CA GLN A 417 -34.88 12.82 -12.93
C GLN A 417 -34.69 14.30 -12.59
N LYS A 418 -33.78 14.60 -11.69
CA LYS A 418 -33.40 15.97 -11.32
C LYS A 418 -32.79 16.69 -12.52
N TYR A 419 -31.86 16.07 -13.23
CA TYR A 419 -31.22 16.64 -14.42
C TYR A 419 -32.25 16.95 -15.50
N GLU A 420 -33.14 16.00 -15.88
CA GLU A 420 -34.22 16.25 -16.83
C GLU A 420 -35.13 17.42 -16.43
N ALA A 421 -35.51 17.46 -15.15
CA ALA A 421 -36.37 18.53 -14.64
C ALA A 421 -35.69 19.90 -14.66
N THR A 422 -34.41 19.95 -14.31
CA THR A 422 -33.63 21.21 -14.33
C THR A 422 -33.35 21.72 -15.73
N ILE A 423 -33.09 20.84 -16.71
CA ILE A 423 -32.96 21.24 -18.12
C ILE A 423 -34.27 21.82 -18.66
N LYS A 424 -35.41 21.15 -18.44
CA LYS A 424 -36.74 21.67 -18.85
C LYS A 424 -37.01 23.04 -18.17
N SER A 425 -36.62 23.19 -16.91
CA SER A 425 -36.78 24.46 -16.18
C SER A 425 -35.88 25.56 -16.74
N LEU A 426 -34.62 25.22 -17.06
CA LEU A 426 -33.66 26.13 -17.68
C LEU A 426 -34.16 26.66 -19.02
N ASP A 427 -34.65 25.75 -19.92
CA ASP A 427 -35.21 26.12 -21.22
C ASP A 427 -36.38 27.07 -21.08
N ALA A 428 -37.32 26.77 -20.16
CA ALA A 428 -38.49 27.61 -19.91
C ALA A 428 -38.11 28.99 -19.33
N PHE A 429 -37.17 29.07 -18.41
CA PHE A 429 -36.69 30.35 -17.85
C PHE A 429 -35.87 31.16 -18.86
N ASN A 430 -35.09 30.50 -19.72
CA ASN A 430 -34.36 31.16 -20.81
C ASN A 430 -35.32 31.82 -21.79
N GLU A 431 -36.37 31.10 -22.25
CA GLU A 431 -37.39 31.65 -23.13
C GLU A 431 -38.16 32.78 -22.44
N SER A 432 -38.58 32.59 -21.19
CA SER A 432 -39.27 33.62 -20.39
C SER A 432 -38.43 34.89 -20.24
N PHE A 433 -37.13 34.74 -19.94
CA PHE A 433 -36.21 35.89 -19.85
C PHE A 433 -36.06 36.61 -21.19
N HIS A 434 -35.97 35.87 -22.32
CA HIS A 434 -35.88 36.44 -23.62
C HIS A 434 -37.12 37.33 -23.93
N TYR A 435 -38.34 36.89 -23.62
CA TYR A 435 -39.54 37.72 -23.75
C TYR A 435 -39.55 38.93 -22.80
N THR A 436 -39.16 38.70 -21.55
CA THR A 436 -39.10 39.78 -20.56
C THR A 436 -38.09 40.84 -20.98
N ARG A 437 -36.94 40.48 -21.54
CA ARG A 437 -35.93 41.39 -22.07
C ARG A 437 -36.45 42.22 -23.20
N GLN A 438 -37.16 41.61 -24.19
CA GLN A 438 -37.77 42.36 -25.30
C GLN A 438 -38.80 43.37 -24.82
N ARG A 439 -39.66 43.00 -23.85
CA ARG A 439 -40.65 43.90 -23.26
C ARG A 439 -40.00 45.02 -22.46
N PHE A 440 -38.90 44.75 -21.76
CA PHE A 440 -38.12 45.74 -21.01
C PHE A 440 -37.46 46.76 -21.97
N ASP A 441 -36.90 46.32 -23.09
CA ASP A 441 -36.30 47.17 -24.11
C ASP A 441 -37.33 48.14 -24.77
N LEU A 442 -38.60 47.70 -24.78
CA LEU A 442 -39.76 48.50 -25.24
C LEU A 442 -40.39 49.37 -24.13
N GLY A 443 -39.84 49.32 -22.88
CA GLY A 443 -40.37 50.06 -21.74
C GLY A 443 -41.72 49.53 -21.21
N MET A 444 -42.08 48.25 -21.49
CA MET A 444 -43.36 47.63 -21.15
C MET A 444 -43.36 46.93 -19.78
N VAL A 445 -42.19 46.72 -19.19
CA VAL A 445 -42.05 46.08 -17.88
C VAL A 445 -41.08 46.92 -17.00
N SER A 446 -41.22 46.78 -15.68
CA SER A 446 -40.37 47.46 -14.73
C SER A 446 -38.98 46.79 -14.60
N SER A 447 -37.99 47.59 -14.12
CA SER A 447 -36.66 47.05 -13.79
C SER A 447 -36.74 45.91 -12.76
N VAL A 448 -37.67 45.92 -11.82
CA VAL A 448 -37.92 44.89 -10.84
C VAL A 448 -38.30 43.55 -11.51
N GLU A 449 -39.28 43.58 -12.41
CA GLU A 449 -39.74 42.39 -13.15
C GLU A 449 -38.62 41.78 -14.02
N PHE A 450 -37.87 42.67 -14.72
CA PHE A 450 -36.71 42.25 -15.49
C PHE A 450 -35.66 41.57 -14.64
N ASN A 451 -35.28 42.19 -13.51
CA ASN A 451 -34.28 41.70 -12.58
C ASN A 451 -34.69 40.37 -11.93
N GLU A 452 -35.98 40.20 -11.57
CA GLU A 452 -36.50 38.98 -11.04
C GLU A 452 -36.42 37.83 -12.06
N SER A 453 -36.77 38.08 -13.32
CA SER A 453 -36.64 37.12 -14.41
C SER A 453 -35.20 36.67 -14.66
N GLN A 454 -34.25 37.64 -14.64
CA GLN A 454 -32.83 37.33 -14.76
C GLN A 454 -32.30 36.51 -13.59
N THR A 455 -32.71 36.80 -12.35
CA THR A 455 -32.32 36.03 -11.17
C THR A 455 -32.82 34.58 -11.23
N ARG A 456 -34.05 34.37 -11.73
CA ARG A 456 -34.62 33.04 -11.95
C ARG A 456 -33.82 32.23 -12.98
N LEU A 457 -33.44 32.89 -14.10
CA LEU A 457 -32.59 32.25 -15.12
C LEU A 457 -31.23 31.85 -14.55
N ALA A 458 -30.52 32.80 -13.93
CA ALA A 458 -29.21 32.51 -13.33
C ALA A 458 -29.25 31.40 -12.26
N ARG A 459 -30.35 31.30 -11.52
CA ARG A 459 -30.56 30.19 -10.59
C ARG A 459 -30.77 28.86 -11.31
N ALA A 460 -31.58 28.84 -12.37
CA ALA A 460 -31.85 27.64 -13.17
C ALA A 460 -30.55 27.14 -13.87
N GLU A 461 -29.70 28.03 -14.38
CA GLU A 461 -28.38 27.70 -14.94
C GLU A 461 -27.49 26.98 -13.93
N ARG A 462 -27.38 27.49 -12.70
CA ARG A 462 -26.61 26.86 -11.61
C ARG A 462 -27.18 25.50 -11.21
N GLU A 463 -28.50 25.39 -11.07
CA GLU A 463 -29.17 24.12 -10.72
C GLU A 463 -29.00 23.07 -11.81
N ALA A 464 -29.07 23.42 -13.09
CA ALA A 464 -28.85 22.53 -14.22
C ALA A 464 -27.39 22.07 -14.30
N LEU A 465 -26.43 22.98 -14.09
CA LEU A 465 -25.01 22.65 -14.07
C LEU A 465 -24.69 21.64 -12.94
N GLN A 466 -25.17 21.91 -11.74
CA GLN A 466 -24.99 20.98 -10.61
C GLN A 466 -25.63 19.62 -10.87
N ALA A 467 -26.86 19.59 -11.42
CA ALA A 467 -27.56 18.36 -11.72
C ALA A 467 -26.85 17.53 -12.80
N LYS A 468 -26.23 18.19 -13.80
CA LYS A 468 -25.43 17.54 -14.85
C LYS A 468 -24.28 16.74 -14.26
N TYR A 469 -23.45 17.39 -13.44
CA TYR A 469 -22.27 16.74 -12.86
C TYR A 469 -22.66 15.65 -11.83
N ASP A 470 -23.69 15.88 -11.03
CA ASP A 470 -24.21 14.88 -10.10
C ASP A 470 -24.70 13.62 -10.84
N TYR A 471 -25.46 13.79 -11.92
CA TYR A 471 -25.93 12.69 -12.76
C TYR A 471 -24.77 11.89 -13.37
N ILE A 472 -23.81 12.54 -14.02
CA ILE A 472 -22.64 11.88 -14.63
C ILE A 472 -21.92 11.04 -13.58
N PHE A 473 -21.64 11.62 -12.41
CA PHE A 473 -20.93 10.93 -11.34
C PHE A 473 -21.69 9.70 -10.83
N LYS A 474 -23.00 9.81 -10.59
CA LYS A 474 -23.84 8.69 -10.11
C LYS A 474 -23.93 7.53 -11.10
N VAL A 475 -23.96 7.82 -12.39
CA VAL A 475 -23.90 6.78 -13.44
C VAL A 475 -22.55 6.07 -13.42
N LYS A 476 -21.45 6.82 -13.34
CA LYS A 476 -20.10 6.25 -13.29
C LYS A 476 -19.86 5.36 -12.06
N ILE A 477 -20.50 5.66 -10.93
CA ILE A 477 -20.49 4.76 -9.76
C ILE A 477 -21.18 3.42 -10.08
N MET A 478 -22.30 3.43 -10.81
CA MET A 478 -22.98 2.19 -11.17
C MET A 478 -22.15 1.32 -12.12
N GLU A 479 -21.52 1.93 -13.13
CA GLU A 479 -20.60 1.25 -14.06
C GLU A 479 -19.41 0.64 -13.28
N PHE A 480 -18.88 1.37 -12.33
CA PHE A 480 -17.77 0.93 -11.49
C PHE A 480 -18.12 -0.31 -10.64
N TYR A 481 -19.33 -0.40 -10.09
CA TYR A 481 -19.78 -1.60 -9.38
C TYR A 481 -19.85 -2.84 -10.27
N MET A 482 -20.04 -2.67 -11.57
CA MET A 482 -20.02 -3.76 -12.56
C MET A 482 -18.62 -4.21 -12.97
N GLY A 483 -17.56 -3.53 -12.48
CA GLY A 483 -16.16 -3.79 -12.83
C GLY A 483 -15.70 -3.04 -14.07
N GLU A 484 -16.45 -2.06 -14.54
CA GLU A 484 -16.00 -1.14 -15.57
C GLU A 484 -15.13 -0.04 -14.92
N GLY A 485 -13.99 0.28 -15.54
CA GLY A 485 -13.09 1.29 -14.99
C GLY A 485 -13.77 2.66 -14.90
N PHE A 486 -13.44 3.47 -13.90
CA PHE A 486 -13.95 4.84 -13.77
C PHE A 486 -13.31 5.73 -14.84
N ARG A 487 -14.05 6.06 -15.88
CA ARG A 487 -13.64 6.92 -17.02
C ARG A 487 -14.70 7.97 -17.29
N LEU A 488 -14.24 9.20 -17.62
CA LEU A 488 -15.12 10.32 -18.02
C LEU A 488 -15.23 10.42 -19.53
#